data_f546e599f2ca697669aab4746949bbfb
#
_entry.id   f546e599f2ca697669aab4746949bbfb
#
_cell.length_a   1.000
_cell.length_b   1.000
_cell.length_c   1.000
_cell.angle_alpha   90.00
_cell.angle_beta   90.00
_cell.angle_gamma   90.00
#
_symmetry.space_group_name_H-M   'P 1'
#
loop_
_entity.id
_entity.type
_entity.pdbx_description
1 polymer ?
#
loop_
_entity_poly.entity_id
_entity_poly.type
_entity_poly.pdbx_seq_one_letter_code
_entity_poly.pdbx_strand_id
1 'polypeptide(L)'
;MSFAQVYTRSVVGLHAPKVIIEVHLSQGLPALTIVGLPEAAVRESKDRVRSAILNSGFQFPNRRLTINLAPADLPKDGARLDLPIAIGILAASGQIEPESLSAFEFIGELALNGELRQVSGSLAVARAIKSEGVTARLGQMTTTADPKGCAQKEDQKEASAQKLPQLIVPMDNGAEASRVEGVDVLAAESLQAVCEHLQSLTDPNATSQRLPIVTPSTVQRHVGYQVDLADVKGQHHARRALEIAAAGGHSLLFTGPPGSGKTLMASRLPTILPDLSDEEALEVASTYSVADSDYDYGTRPFRQVHHTISAVALVGGGSRPKPGEITLADKGVLFLDELPEFDRTVLEVLRQPLEAKQITISRANSQMTFPASFQLVAAMNPCPCGYDGDGSGRCRCRPEQIKRYQDKLSGPLLDRIDLHITVPALPIADLQSAQTGETSAQVRERVAAAHQRQITRQHKVNNALSPSEIDKYVPLGEGEQQLLQLAQQRLNLSARGYHRVLRVARTIADLAASHDVTSAHLSEALSYRGKA
;
A
#
# COMPACT_ATOMS: atom_id res chain seq x y z
N MET A 1 -8.61 37.81 -22.14
CA MET A 1 -7.71 37.92 -20.99
C MET A 1 -6.33 37.44 -21.40
N SER A 2 -5.24 37.89 -20.75
CA SER A 2 -3.88 37.45 -21.12
C SER A 2 -3.24 36.52 -20.07
N PHE A 3 -4.03 36.09 -19.08
CA PHE A 3 -3.58 35.28 -17.93
C PHE A 3 -4.67 34.29 -17.50
N ALA A 4 -4.26 33.06 -17.18
CA ALA A 4 -5.13 32.04 -16.61
C ALA A 4 -4.39 31.18 -15.60
N GLN A 5 -5.09 30.63 -14.61
CA GLN A 5 -4.59 29.68 -13.63
C GLN A 5 -5.40 28.38 -13.70
N VAL A 6 -4.70 27.26 -13.68
CA VAL A 6 -5.28 25.90 -13.67
C VAL A 6 -4.67 25.10 -12.54
N TYR A 7 -5.46 24.30 -11.89
CA TYR A 7 -5.03 23.48 -10.75
C TYR A 7 -4.84 22.01 -11.16
N THR A 8 -3.75 21.46 -10.71
CA THR A 8 -3.39 20.04 -10.92
C THR A 8 -2.57 19.53 -9.74
N ARG A 9 -2.11 18.28 -9.81
CA ARG A 9 -1.23 17.70 -8.78
C ARG A 9 -0.05 16.98 -9.40
N SER A 10 1.08 17.06 -8.70
CA SER A 10 2.25 16.22 -8.99
C SER A 10 2.25 15.03 -8.03
N VAL A 11 2.57 13.84 -8.51
CA VAL A 11 2.68 12.65 -7.65
C VAL A 11 4.13 12.48 -7.20
N VAL A 12 4.33 12.54 -5.88
CA VAL A 12 5.65 12.42 -5.22
C VAL A 12 5.56 11.31 -4.18
N GLY A 13 6.05 10.12 -4.51
CA GLY A 13 5.77 8.91 -3.72
C GLY A 13 4.27 8.61 -3.71
N LEU A 14 3.69 8.46 -2.54
CA LEU A 14 2.23 8.27 -2.36
C LEU A 14 1.46 9.58 -2.12
N HIS A 15 2.14 10.72 -2.12
CA HIS A 15 1.54 12.03 -1.94
C HIS A 15 1.31 12.70 -3.29
N ALA A 16 0.27 13.54 -3.35
CA ALA A 16 -0.02 14.32 -4.55
C ALA A 16 -0.20 15.81 -4.20
N PRO A 17 0.93 16.52 -3.94
CA PRO A 17 0.88 17.95 -3.65
C PRO A 17 0.32 18.74 -4.82
N LYS A 18 -0.41 19.82 -4.47
CA LYS A 18 -1.05 20.71 -5.43
C LYS A 18 -0.03 21.47 -6.25
N VAL A 19 -0.27 21.60 -7.55
CA VAL A 19 0.51 22.37 -8.52
C VAL A 19 -0.42 23.37 -9.21
N ILE A 20 0.02 24.61 -9.30
CA ILE A 20 -0.69 25.68 -10.02
C ILE A 20 0.03 25.90 -11.34
N ILE A 21 -0.71 25.80 -12.43
CA ILE A 21 -0.24 26.12 -13.77
C ILE A 21 -0.73 27.51 -14.13
N GLU A 22 0.20 28.45 -14.24
CA GLU A 22 -0.06 29.85 -14.62
C GLU A 22 0.35 30.04 -16.07
N VAL A 23 -0.59 30.45 -16.90
CA VAL A 23 -0.34 30.69 -18.33
C VAL A 23 -0.52 32.17 -18.64
N HIS A 24 0.53 32.80 -19.17
CA HIS A 24 0.54 34.19 -19.56
C HIS A 24 0.82 34.36 -21.05
N LEU A 25 -0.06 35.08 -21.73
CA LEU A 25 0.07 35.51 -23.13
C LEU A 25 0.59 36.95 -23.21
N SER A 26 1.75 37.14 -23.82
CA SER A 26 2.34 38.46 -24.04
C SER A 26 2.51 38.77 -25.54
N GLN A 27 2.66 40.05 -25.87
CA GLN A 27 3.03 40.48 -27.20
C GLN A 27 4.47 40.07 -27.54
N GLY A 28 4.75 39.70 -28.78
CA GLY A 28 6.08 39.33 -29.25
C GLY A 28 6.07 38.20 -30.25
N LEU A 29 7.25 37.77 -30.68
CA LEU A 29 7.39 36.62 -31.57
C LEU A 29 6.87 35.36 -30.89
N PRO A 30 6.17 34.49 -31.65
CA PRO A 30 5.63 33.24 -31.12
C PRO A 30 6.72 32.40 -30.49
N ALA A 31 6.57 32.11 -29.22
CA ALA A 31 7.48 31.25 -28.45
C ALA A 31 6.69 30.59 -27.30
N LEU A 32 7.03 29.36 -26.96
CA LEU A 32 6.49 28.64 -25.82
C LEU A 32 7.59 28.32 -24.82
N THR A 33 7.53 28.94 -23.63
CA THR A 33 8.49 28.75 -22.56
C THR A 33 7.79 28.17 -21.34
N ILE A 34 8.34 27.08 -20.76
CA ILE A 34 7.85 26.47 -19.51
C ILE A 34 8.93 26.72 -18.45
N VAL A 35 8.52 27.28 -17.30
CA VAL A 35 9.37 27.56 -16.14
C VAL A 35 8.82 26.85 -14.89
N GLY A 36 9.58 26.78 -13.79
CA GLY A 36 9.16 26.07 -12.57
C GLY A 36 9.73 24.66 -12.45
N LEU A 37 10.99 24.48 -12.90
CA LEU A 37 11.73 23.19 -12.88
C LEU A 37 11.00 22.03 -13.57
N PRO A 38 10.54 22.19 -14.84
CA PRO A 38 9.93 21.10 -15.56
C PRO A 38 10.98 20.03 -15.88
N GLU A 39 10.63 18.75 -15.67
CA GLU A 39 11.44 17.63 -16.14
C GLU A 39 11.39 17.48 -17.68
N ALA A 40 12.19 16.55 -18.24
CA ALA A 40 12.27 16.36 -19.68
C ALA A 40 10.90 16.06 -20.32
N ALA A 41 10.12 15.16 -19.72
CA ALA A 41 8.79 14.77 -20.21
C ALA A 41 7.81 15.96 -20.31
N VAL A 42 7.87 16.90 -19.37
CA VAL A 42 7.05 18.13 -19.40
C VAL A 42 7.57 19.13 -20.44
N ARG A 43 8.87 19.13 -20.72
CA ARG A 43 9.41 19.96 -21.82
C ARG A 43 8.99 19.45 -23.20
N GLU A 44 8.89 18.13 -23.35
CA GLU A 44 8.40 17.47 -24.57
C GLU A 44 6.89 17.66 -24.79
N SER A 45 6.13 17.97 -23.72
CA SER A 45 4.68 18.19 -23.82
C SER A 45 4.28 19.33 -24.75
N LYS A 46 5.22 20.27 -25.06
CA LYS A 46 4.96 21.41 -25.93
C LYS A 46 4.37 21.01 -27.28
N ASP A 47 4.97 20.03 -27.93
CA ASP A 47 4.56 19.59 -29.26
C ASP A 47 3.28 18.75 -29.19
N ARG A 48 3.11 17.91 -28.15
CA ARG A 48 1.88 17.15 -27.93
C ARG A 48 0.71 18.06 -27.68
N VAL A 49 0.83 19.00 -26.74
CA VAL A 49 -0.22 19.95 -26.38
C VAL A 49 -0.62 20.82 -27.59
N ARG A 50 0.37 21.33 -28.34
CA ARG A 50 0.09 22.13 -29.54
C ARG A 50 -0.70 21.32 -30.55
N SER A 51 -0.27 20.10 -30.88
CA SER A 51 -0.94 19.23 -31.84
C SER A 51 -2.35 18.85 -31.37
N ALA A 52 -2.50 18.51 -30.09
CA ALA A 52 -3.79 18.16 -29.49
C ALA A 52 -4.80 19.31 -29.58
N ILE A 53 -4.38 20.55 -29.25
CA ILE A 53 -5.23 21.74 -29.35
C ILE A 53 -5.71 21.95 -30.79
N LEU A 54 -4.79 21.88 -31.78
CA LEU A 54 -5.14 22.08 -33.18
C LEU A 54 -6.06 20.97 -33.71
N ASN A 55 -5.78 19.72 -33.39
CA ASN A 55 -6.56 18.58 -33.84
C ASN A 55 -7.92 18.44 -33.13
N SER A 56 -8.09 19.09 -31.96
CA SER A 56 -9.38 19.22 -31.28
C SER A 56 -10.24 20.40 -31.77
N GLY A 57 -9.85 21.06 -32.85
CA GLY A 57 -10.61 22.15 -33.47
C GLY A 57 -10.42 23.52 -32.83
N PHE A 58 -9.48 23.67 -31.89
CA PHE A 58 -9.18 24.95 -31.23
C PHE A 58 -7.99 25.67 -31.90
N GLN A 59 -7.85 26.96 -31.62
CA GLN A 59 -6.76 27.75 -32.15
C GLN A 59 -5.59 27.80 -31.16
N PHE A 60 -4.38 27.50 -31.65
CA PHE A 60 -3.17 27.68 -30.87
C PHE A 60 -2.70 29.16 -31.00
N PRO A 61 -2.50 29.90 -29.87
CA PRO A 61 -2.20 31.34 -29.92
C PRO A 61 -0.87 31.64 -30.63
N ASN A 62 -0.90 32.54 -31.60
CA ASN A 62 0.30 32.97 -32.33
C ASN A 62 0.97 34.17 -31.61
N ARG A 63 1.30 33.99 -30.31
CA ARG A 63 1.89 35.00 -29.41
C ARG A 63 2.96 34.35 -28.54
N ARG A 64 3.66 35.12 -27.73
CA ARG A 64 4.60 34.59 -26.75
C ARG A 64 3.83 34.02 -25.54
N LEU A 65 4.00 32.74 -25.30
CA LEU A 65 3.42 31.97 -24.20
C LEU A 65 4.49 31.71 -23.13
N THR A 66 4.19 32.05 -21.89
CA THR A 66 4.97 31.65 -20.72
C THR A 66 4.08 30.84 -19.78
N ILE A 67 4.49 29.63 -19.47
CA ILE A 67 3.82 28.71 -18.55
C ILE A 67 4.68 28.56 -17.32
N ASN A 68 4.17 28.92 -16.16
CA ASN A 68 4.83 28.72 -14.87
C ASN A 68 4.16 27.59 -14.10
N LEU A 69 4.98 26.66 -13.61
CA LEU A 69 4.53 25.53 -12.78
C LEU A 69 4.91 25.79 -11.33
N ALA A 70 3.98 26.24 -10.51
CA ALA A 70 4.21 26.59 -9.10
C ALA A 70 3.74 25.50 -8.13
N PRO A 71 4.44 25.28 -7.00
CA PRO A 71 5.70 25.87 -6.58
C PRO A 71 6.92 25.27 -7.29
N ALA A 72 8.03 26.01 -7.39
CA ALA A 72 9.20 25.60 -8.18
C ALA A 72 10.01 24.45 -7.57
N ASP A 73 9.91 24.22 -6.26
CA ASP A 73 10.66 23.22 -5.49
C ASP A 73 10.11 21.78 -5.63
N LEU A 74 8.86 21.62 -6.13
CA LEU A 74 8.27 20.30 -6.35
C LEU A 74 8.74 19.71 -7.69
N PRO A 75 9.06 18.40 -7.75
CA PRO A 75 9.24 17.70 -9.01
C PRO A 75 7.95 17.71 -9.84
N LYS A 76 8.04 18.14 -11.10
CA LYS A 76 6.91 18.08 -12.05
C LYS A 76 7.26 17.09 -13.13
N ASP A 77 6.68 15.90 -13.00
CA ASP A 77 7.01 14.77 -13.81
C ASP A 77 5.80 14.20 -14.55
N GLY A 78 6.10 13.59 -15.70
CA GLY A 78 5.17 12.85 -16.51
C GLY A 78 4.27 13.71 -17.39
N ALA A 79 3.63 13.05 -18.35
CA ALA A 79 2.73 13.66 -19.32
C ALA A 79 1.36 14.04 -18.71
N ARG A 80 1.11 13.73 -17.43
CA ARG A 80 -0.14 14.06 -16.73
C ARG A 80 -0.48 15.54 -16.70
N LEU A 81 0.52 16.41 -16.95
CA LEU A 81 0.36 17.85 -16.99
C LEU A 81 -0.07 18.37 -18.37
N ASP A 82 -0.15 17.51 -19.39
CA ASP A 82 -0.53 17.91 -20.75
C ASP A 82 -1.93 18.53 -20.80
N LEU A 83 -2.93 17.84 -20.19
CA LEU A 83 -4.30 18.33 -20.13
C LEU A 83 -4.41 19.69 -19.41
N PRO A 84 -3.92 19.87 -18.18
CA PRO A 84 -4.03 21.15 -17.50
C PRO A 84 -3.23 22.27 -18.19
N ILE A 85 -2.12 21.97 -18.87
CA ILE A 85 -1.40 22.94 -19.70
C ILE A 85 -2.26 23.36 -20.89
N ALA A 86 -2.91 22.42 -21.60
CA ALA A 86 -3.77 22.73 -22.73
C ALA A 86 -4.96 23.62 -22.31
N ILE A 87 -5.65 23.25 -21.21
CA ILE A 87 -6.76 24.04 -20.67
C ILE A 87 -6.29 25.45 -20.30
N GLY A 88 -5.11 25.59 -19.67
CA GLY A 88 -4.54 26.90 -19.34
C GLY A 88 -4.25 27.77 -20.57
N ILE A 89 -3.77 27.19 -21.66
CA ILE A 89 -3.53 27.90 -22.93
C ILE A 89 -4.87 28.36 -23.53
N LEU A 90 -5.88 27.50 -23.56
CA LEU A 90 -7.19 27.82 -24.11
C LEU A 90 -7.91 28.90 -23.28
N ALA A 91 -7.80 28.85 -21.95
CA ALA A 91 -8.36 29.87 -21.07
C ALA A 91 -7.63 31.22 -21.21
N ALA A 92 -6.29 31.23 -21.23
CA ALA A 92 -5.52 32.48 -21.43
C ALA A 92 -5.77 33.13 -22.78
N SER A 93 -6.13 32.35 -23.81
CA SER A 93 -6.51 32.84 -25.14
C SER A 93 -7.98 33.21 -25.28
N GLY A 94 -8.78 33.04 -24.22
CA GLY A 94 -10.21 33.40 -24.22
C GLY A 94 -11.13 32.43 -24.94
N GLN A 95 -10.67 31.19 -25.20
CA GLN A 95 -11.48 30.13 -25.83
C GLN A 95 -12.28 29.33 -24.76
N ILE A 96 -11.87 29.42 -23.49
CA ILE A 96 -12.55 28.86 -22.32
C ILE A 96 -12.63 29.96 -21.25
N GLU A 97 -13.72 30.00 -20.48
CA GLU A 97 -13.91 30.94 -19.39
C GLU A 97 -13.01 30.60 -18.18
N PRO A 98 -12.08 31.50 -17.78
CA PRO A 98 -11.12 31.20 -16.71
C PRO A 98 -11.75 31.06 -15.32
N GLU A 99 -12.88 31.74 -15.07
CA GLU A 99 -13.51 31.80 -13.73
C GLU A 99 -14.02 30.44 -13.25
N SER A 100 -14.47 29.59 -14.18
CA SER A 100 -14.96 28.26 -13.88
C SER A 100 -13.86 27.28 -13.44
N LEU A 101 -12.60 27.54 -13.80
CA LEU A 101 -11.48 26.59 -13.62
C LEU A 101 -11.10 26.37 -12.15
N SER A 102 -11.42 27.31 -11.25
CA SER A 102 -11.13 27.20 -9.83
C SER A 102 -11.88 26.06 -9.12
N ALA A 103 -12.98 25.60 -9.72
CA ALA A 103 -13.77 24.49 -9.21
C ALA A 103 -13.21 23.10 -9.58
N PHE A 104 -12.16 23.04 -10.40
CA PHE A 104 -11.63 21.80 -10.97
C PHE A 104 -10.14 21.62 -10.70
N GLU A 105 -9.74 20.35 -10.60
CA GLU A 105 -8.36 19.91 -10.76
C GLU A 105 -8.28 18.93 -11.94
N PHE A 106 -7.20 19.01 -12.72
CA PHE A 106 -7.09 18.28 -13.99
C PHE A 106 -5.83 17.41 -13.98
N ILE A 107 -5.93 16.17 -14.45
CA ILE A 107 -4.79 15.32 -14.78
C ILE A 107 -5.08 14.56 -16.09
N GLY A 108 -4.09 14.38 -16.95
CA GLY A 108 -4.23 13.60 -18.18
C GLY A 108 -3.09 13.82 -19.16
N GLU A 109 -2.69 12.75 -19.81
CA GLU A 109 -1.78 12.81 -20.95
C GLU A 109 -2.57 13.03 -22.23
N LEU A 110 -2.07 13.88 -23.14
CA LEU A 110 -2.69 14.13 -24.44
C LEU A 110 -1.98 13.36 -25.56
N ALA A 111 -2.74 12.62 -26.32
CA ALA A 111 -2.31 12.14 -27.63
C ALA A 111 -2.31 13.29 -28.65
N LEU A 112 -1.60 13.16 -29.76
CA LEU A 112 -1.51 14.19 -30.80
C LEU A 112 -2.86 14.51 -31.44
N ASN A 113 -3.80 13.56 -31.44
CA ASN A 113 -5.16 13.73 -31.94
C ASN A 113 -6.13 14.36 -30.93
N GLY A 114 -5.67 14.67 -29.71
CA GLY A 114 -6.47 15.26 -28.66
C GLY A 114 -7.16 14.24 -27.73
N GLU A 115 -7.00 12.95 -27.92
CA GLU A 115 -7.47 11.91 -26.98
C GLU A 115 -6.71 11.96 -25.67
N LEU A 116 -7.38 11.61 -24.59
CA LEU A 116 -6.81 11.50 -23.26
C LEU A 116 -6.35 10.07 -23.00
N ARG A 117 -5.09 9.92 -22.56
CA ARG A 117 -4.48 8.65 -22.18
C ARG A 117 -4.38 8.51 -20.67
N GLN A 118 -4.46 7.28 -20.20
CA GLN A 118 -4.30 6.90 -18.81
C GLN A 118 -3.00 7.47 -18.20
N VAL A 119 -3.10 7.90 -16.94
CA VAL A 119 -1.96 8.36 -16.15
C VAL A 119 -1.87 7.59 -14.83
N SER A 120 -0.66 7.34 -14.35
CA SER A 120 -0.44 6.67 -13.07
C SER A 120 -0.77 7.59 -11.90
N GLY A 121 -1.21 7.04 -10.75
CA GLY A 121 -1.41 7.78 -9.49
C GLY A 121 -2.69 8.62 -9.42
N SER A 122 -3.70 8.37 -10.24
CA SER A 122 -5.00 9.05 -10.20
C SER A 122 -5.69 8.91 -8.84
N LEU A 123 -5.58 7.73 -8.21
CA LEU A 123 -6.11 7.48 -6.87
C LEU A 123 -5.40 8.30 -5.79
N ALA A 124 -4.07 8.46 -5.89
CA ALA A 124 -3.29 9.28 -4.96
C ALA A 124 -3.71 10.76 -5.05
N VAL A 125 -4.01 11.25 -6.28
CA VAL A 125 -4.54 12.60 -6.53
C VAL A 125 -5.90 12.77 -5.86
N ALA A 126 -6.84 11.86 -6.08
CA ALA A 126 -8.18 11.93 -5.48
C ALA A 126 -8.11 11.89 -3.94
N ARG A 127 -7.26 11.03 -3.36
CA ARG A 127 -7.01 11.00 -1.90
C ARG A 127 -6.47 12.31 -1.35
N ALA A 128 -5.55 12.95 -2.06
CA ALA A 128 -4.99 14.23 -1.65
C ALA A 128 -6.05 15.35 -1.66
N ILE A 129 -6.93 15.39 -2.64
CA ILE A 129 -8.07 16.33 -2.68
C ILE A 129 -8.97 16.15 -1.45
N LYS A 130 -9.33 14.89 -1.11
CA LYS A 130 -10.14 14.59 0.07
C LYS A 130 -9.46 15.04 1.36
N SER A 131 -8.17 14.74 1.53
CA SER A 131 -7.42 15.05 2.76
C SER A 131 -7.28 16.55 3.00
N GLU A 132 -7.03 17.34 1.97
CA GLU A 132 -6.96 18.81 2.07
C GLU A 132 -8.32 19.41 2.48
N GLY A 133 -9.41 18.88 1.95
CA GLY A 133 -10.76 19.32 2.31
C GLY A 133 -11.09 19.03 3.79
N VAL A 134 -10.67 17.89 4.32
CA VAL A 134 -10.83 17.55 5.75
C VAL A 134 -9.98 18.48 6.62
N THR A 135 -8.73 18.74 6.23
CA THR A 135 -7.83 19.62 6.99
C THR A 135 -8.34 21.06 7.01
N ALA A 136 -8.87 21.58 5.90
CA ALA A 136 -9.46 22.90 5.82
C ALA A 136 -10.68 23.03 6.75
N ARG A 137 -11.54 22.01 6.84
CA ARG A 137 -12.70 21.99 7.75
C ARG A 137 -12.27 21.96 9.22
N LEU A 138 -11.29 21.16 9.59
CA LEU A 138 -10.75 21.09 10.96
C LEU A 138 -10.08 22.40 11.38
N GLY A 139 -9.31 23.04 10.49
CA GLY A 139 -8.68 24.33 10.74
C GLY A 139 -9.70 25.46 11.00
N GLN A 140 -10.85 25.42 10.36
CA GLN A 140 -11.94 26.38 10.61
C GLN A 140 -12.63 26.14 11.97
N MET A 141 -12.75 24.89 12.43
CA MET A 141 -13.33 24.56 13.74
C MET A 141 -12.45 24.99 14.92
N THR A 142 -11.13 25.02 14.76
CA THR A 142 -10.19 25.39 15.84
C THR A 142 -10.03 26.92 15.98
N THR A 143 -10.36 27.73 15.00
CA THR A 143 -10.29 29.18 15.04
C THR A 143 -11.53 29.85 15.68
N THR A 144 -12.59 29.11 15.98
CA THR A 144 -13.84 29.64 16.57
C THR A 144 -13.94 29.44 18.09
N ALA A 145 -12.92 28.89 18.75
CA ALA A 145 -12.88 28.73 20.19
C ALA A 145 -12.19 29.93 20.86
N ASP A 146 -12.87 31.07 20.95
CA ASP A 146 -12.45 32.19 21.78
C ASP A 146 -13.07 32.03 23.19
N PRO A 147 -12.28 32.00 24.30
CA PRO A 147 -12.76 31.65 25.63
C PRO A 147 -13.32 32.85 26.42
N LYS A 148 -13.94 33.83 25.78
CA LYS A 148 -14.63 34.91 26.51
C LYS A 148 -16.02 35.15 25.96
N GLY A 149 -16.99 34.58 26.68
CA GLY A 149 -18.39 34.67 26.41
C GLY A 149 -18.93 36.10 26.36
N CYS A 150 -19.64 36.43 25.30
CA CYS A 150 -20.79 37.34 25.33
C CYS A 150 -21.79 36.79 24.29
N ALA A 151 -22.95 36.36 24.81
CA ALA A 151 -24.03 35.86 24.00
C ALA A 151 -24.64 37.03 23.19
N GLN A 152 -24.38 37.10 21.92
CA GLN A 152 -25.25 37.81 20.97
C GLN A 152 -25.72 36.77 19.94
N LYS A 153 -27.04 36.61 19.90
CA LYS A 153 -27.76 35.89 18.86
C LYS A 153 -27.54 36.65 17.54
N GLU A 154 -26.65 36.14 16.73
CA GLU A 154 -26.59 36.47 15.31
C GLU A 154 -26.86 35.23 14.50
N ASP A 155 -27.69 35.43 13.48
CA ASP A 155 -28.22 34.45 12.55
C ASP A 155 -27.21 33.38 12.14
N GLN A 156 -27.64 32.12 12.31
CA GLN A 156 -27.02 30.94 11.71
C GLN A 156 -27.07 31.08 10.17
N LYS A 157 -26.15 31.83 9.60
CA LYS A 157 -25.72 31.55 8.24
C LYS A 157 -25.03 30.19 8.28
N GLU A 158 -25.72 29.19 7.76
CA GLU A 158 -25.11 27.90 7.40
C GLU A 158 -23.75 28.18 6.78
N ALA A 159 -22.69 27.79 7.49
CA ALA A 159 -21.35 27.80 6.93
C ALA A 159 -21.40 26.89 5.71
N SER A 160 -21.45 27.48 4.52
CA SER A 160 -21.48 26.78 3.24
C SER A 160 -20.27 25.86 3.24
N ALA A 161 -20.50 24.56 3.39
CA ALA A 161 -19.47 23.54 3.31
C ALA A 161 -18.74 23.76 1.98
N GLN A 162 -17.51 24.24 2.04
CA GLN A 162 -16.72 24.54 0.85
C GLN A 162 -16.63 23.25 0.03
N LYS A 163 -17.28 23.23 -1.13
CA LYS A 163 -17.32 22.06 -2.01
C LYS A 163 -15.90 21.76 -2.46
N LEU A 164 -15.49 20.49 -2.36
CA LEU A 164 -14.20 20.06 -2.88
C LEU A 164 -14.12 20.30 -4.39
N PRO A 165 -12.94 20.58 -4.94
CA PRO A 165 -12.78 20.66 -6.39
C PRO A 165 -13.13 19.31 -7.02
N GLN A 166 -13.79 19.36 -8.19
CA GLN A 166 -14.06 18.18 -9.00
C GLN A 166 -12.78 17.79 -9.74
N LEU A 167 -12.51 16.48 -9.82
CA LEU A 167 -11.32 15.97 -10.48
C LEU A 167 -11.66 15.48 -11.89
N ILE A 168 -11.05 16.10 -12.91
CA ILE A 168 -11.16 15.66 -14.31
C ILE A 168 -9.97 14.76 -14.66
N VAL A 169 -10.28 13.55 -15.12
CA VAL A 169 -9.32 12.49 -15.44
C VAL A 169 -9.60 11.85 -16.81
N PRO A 170 -8.63 11.16 -17.42
CA PRO A 170 -8.90 10.29 -18.57
C PRO A 170 -9.96 9.22 -18.25
N MET A 171 -10.70 8.76 -19.26
CA MET A 171 -11.76 7.76 -19.10
C MET A 171 -11.26 6.50 -18.36
N ASP A 172 -10.08 6.00 -18.71
CA ASP A 172 -9.48 4.80 -18.11
C ASP A 172 -9.13 4.97 -16.62
N ASN A 173 -8.94 6.21 -16.14
CA ASN A 173 -8.68 6.50 -14.73
C ASN A 173 -9.96 6.73 -13.91
N GLY A 174 -11.10 6.89 -14.56
CA GLY A 174 -12.35 7.26 -13.89
C GLY A 174 -12.77 6.28 -12.80
N ALA A 175 -12.78 4.99 -13.12
CA ALA A 175 -13.16 3.92 -12.18
C ALA A 175 -12.22 3.82 -10.98
N GLU A 176 -10.92 4.06 -11.18
CA GLU A 176 -9.92 4.04 -10.12
C GLU A 176 -10.06 5.26 -9.19
N ALA A 177 -10.09 6.46 -9.74
CA ALA A 177 -10.16 7.70 -8.99
C ALA A 177 -11.49 7.84 -8.20
N SER A 178 -12.61 7.37 -8.76
CA SER A 178 -13.95 7.43 -8.14
C SER A 178 -14.09 6.58 -6.87
N ARG A 179 -13.15 5.67 -6.56
CA ARG A 179 -13.13 4.91 -5.31
C ARG A 179 -12.95 5.77 -4.06
N VAL A 180 -12.48 7.00 -4.22
CA VAL A 180 -12.34 7.95 -3.11
C VAL A 180 -13.67 8.67 -2.87
N GLU A 181 -14.44 8.16 -1.93
CA GLU A 181 -15.71 8.78 -1.55
C GLU A 181 -15.56 10.26 -1.14
N GLY A 182 -16.48 11.09 -1.61
CA GLY A 182 -16.54 12.51 -1.31
C GLY A 182 -15.75 13.41 -2.26
N VAL A 183 -15.14 12.85 -3.32
CA VAL A 183 -14.54 13.59 -4.44
C VAL A 183 -15.34 13.30 -5.70
N ASP A 184 -15.90 14.33 -6.32
CA ASP A 184 -16.59 14.20 -7.60
C ASP A 184 -15.53 13.99 -8.71
N VAL A 185 -15.55 12.84 -9.37
CA VAL A 185 -14.64 12.49 -10.47
C VAL A 185 -15.40 12.56 -11.79
N LEU A 186 -14.85 13.28 -12.75
CA LEU A 186 -15.36 13.41 -14.12
C LEU A 186 -14.38 12.75 -15.07
N ALA A 187 -14.81 11.76 -15.84
CA ALA A 187 -13.96 11.07 -16.81
C ALA A 187 -14.23 11.59 -18.22
N ALA A 188 -13.16 11.84 -18.96
CA ALA A 188 -13.23 12.37 -20.32
C ALA A 188 -12.37 11.54 -21.28
N GLU A 189 -12.84 11.40 -22.54
CA GLU A 189 -12.12 10.68 -23.60
C GLU A 189 -11.14 11.59 -24.36
N SER A 190 -11.39 12.92 -24.37
CA SER A 190 -10.62 13.85 -25.18
C SER A 190 -10.58 15.27 -24.59
N LEU A 191 -9.62 16.07 -25.05
CA LEU A 191 -9.54 17.50 -24.75
C LEU A 191 -10.81 18.23 -25.18
N GLN A 192 -11.39 17.86 -26.34
CA GLN A 192 -12.64 18.46 -26.83
C GLN A 192 -13.78 18.24 -25.83
N ALA A 193 -13.99 17.02 -25.32
CA ALA A 193 -15.03 16.70 -24.35
C ALA A 193 -14.88 17.51 -23.05
N VAL A 194 -13.63 17.72 -22.58
CA VAL A 194 -13.35 18.57 -21.41
C VAL A 194 -13.73 20.03 -21.69
N CYS A 195 -13.36 20.55 -22.86
CA CYS A 195 -13.67 21.93 -23.25
C CYS A 195 -15.19 22.16 -23.40
N GLU A 196 -15.90 21.22 -24.02
CA GLU A 196 -17.38 21.26 -24.15
C GLU A 196 -18.04 21.24 -22.77
N HIS A 197 -17.56 20.42 -21.84
CA HIS A 197 -18.03 20.43 -20.47
C HIS A 197 -17.85 21.79 -19.80
N LEU A 198 -16.64 22.37 -19.86
CA LEU A 198 -16.36 23.67 -19.25
C LEU A 198 -17.18 24.81 -19.86
N GLN A 199 -17.39 24.82 -21.19
CA GLN A 199 -18.23 25.78 -21.88
C GLN A 199 -19.71 25.63 -21.50
N SER A 200 -20.18 24.38 -21.29
CA SER A 200 -21.57 24.10 -20.89
C SER A 200 -21.94 24.62 -19.48
N LEU A 201 -20.97 24.96 -18.66
CA LEU A 201 -21.22 25.51 -17.32
C LEU A 201 -21.68 26.96 -17.38
N THR A 202 -21.33 27.68 -18.44
CA THR A 202 -21.75 29.10 -18.68
C THR A 202 -23.02 29.20 -19.51
N ASP A 203 -23.42 28.13 -20.22
CA ASP A 203 -24.64 28.06 -21.00
C ASP A 203 -25.67 27.12 -20.33
N PRO A 204 -26.77 27.65 -19.76
CA PRO A 204 -27.80 26.83 -19.12
C PRO A 204 -28.50 25.82 -20.07
N ASN A 205 -28.43 26.04 -21.38
CA ASN A 205 -29.08 25.18 -22.39
C ASN A 205 -28.17 24.03 -22.87
N ALA A 206 -26.88 24.03 -22.52
CA ALA A 206 -25.89 23.07 -23.01
C ALA A 206 -25.69 21.86 -22.07
N THR A 207 -26.71 21.43 -21.34
CA THR A 207 -26.62 20.33 -20.35
C THR A 207 -26.19 18.97 -20.92
N SER A 208 -26.46 18.74 -22.22
CA SER A 208 -26.09 17.48 -22.90
C SER A 208 -24.58 17.29 -23.12
N GLN A 209 -23.79 18.35 -22.95
CA GLN A 209 -22.32 18.33 -23.12
C GLN A 209 -21.56 18.16 -21.77
N ARG A 210 -22.30 18.05 -20.67
CA ARG A 210 -21.67 17.89 -19.36
C ARG A 210 -21.13 16.47 -19.16
N LEU A 211 -19.88 16.36 -18.70
CA LEU A 211 -19.31 15.09 -18.29
C LEU A 211 -20.10 14.54 -17.08
N PRO A 212 -20.48 13.27 -17.10
CA PRO A 212 -21.14 12.65 -15.95
C PRO A 212 -20.15 12.45 -14.80
N ILE A 213 -20.63 12.59 -13.56
CA ILE A 213 -19.86 12.16 -12.40
C ILE A 213 -19.76 10.64 -12.47
N VAL A 214 -18.53 10.13 -12.40
CA VAL A 214 -18.27 8.69 -12.34
C VAL A 214 -18.74 8.20 -10.98
N THR A 215 -19.81 7.43 -10.98
CA THR A 215 -20.24 6.73 -9.76
C THR A 215 -19.21 5.65 -9.45
N PRO A 216 -18.73 5.54 -8.19
CA PRO A 216 -17.92 4.41 -7.81
C PRO A 216 -18.66 3.15 -8.25
N SER A 217 -18.06 2.37 -9.14
CA SER A 217 -18.62 1.04 -9.37
C SER A 217 -18.71 0.41 -8.00
N THR A 218 -19.87 -0.08 -7.61
CA THR A 218 -20.04 -1.01 -6.51
C THR A 218 -19.30 -2.29 -6.92
N VAL A 219 -17.97 -2.17 -7.04
CA VAL A 219 -17.10 -3.32 -7.13
C VAL A 219 -17.32 -3.99 -5.78
N GLN A 220 -18.24 -4.96 -5.77
CA GLN A 220 -18.28 -5.91 -4.69
C GLN A 220 -16.83 -6.23 -4.41
N ARG A 221 -16.40 -6.01 -3.16
CA ARG A 221 -15.08 -6.45 -2.71
C ARG A 221 -14.99 -7.92 -3.14
N HIS A 222 -14.35 -8.15 -4.26
CA HIS A 222 -14.18 -9.50 -4.75
C HIS A 222 -13.05 -10.11 -3.92
N VAL A 223 -13.37 -10.46 -2.68
CA VAL A 223 -12.49 -11.28 -1.84
C VAL A 223 -12.60 -12.73 -2.32
N GLY A 224 -12.43 -12.94 -3.62
CA GLY A 224 -12.41 -14.25 -4.25
C GLY A 224 -10.97 -14.69 -4.47
N TYR A 225 -10.33 -15.21 -3.44
CA TYR A 225 -9.07 -15.92 -3.67
C TYR A 225 -9.36 -17.19 -4.48
N GLN A 226 -8.59 -17.43 -5.55
CA GLN A 226 -8.70 -18.65 -6.37
C GLN A 226 -8.16 -19.91 -5.65
N VAL A 227 -7.67 -19.77 -4.43
CA VAL A 227 -7.02 -20.79 -3.62
C VAL A 227 -7.66 -20.86 -2.24
N ASP A 228 -7.69 -22.04 -1.62
CA ASP A 228 -8.28 -22.27 -0.31
C ASP A 228 -7.33 -23.03 0.62
N LEU A 229 -7.42 -22.78 1.93
CA LEU A 229 -6.64 -23.51 2.93
C LEU A 229 -7.01 -25.00 2.99
N ALA A 230 -8.22 -25.38 2.55
CA ALA A 230 -8.64 -26.77 2.42
C ALA A 230 -7.76 -27.59 1.47
N ASP A 231 -7.05 -26.94 0.54
CA ASP A 231 -6.08 -27.60 -0.36
C ASP A 231 -4.89 -28.19 0.41
N VAL A 232 -4.60 -27.66 1.61
CA VAL A 232 -3.50 -28.14 2.46
C VAL A 232 -3.96 -29.37 3.23
N LYS A 233 -3.59 -30.55 2.75
CA LYS A 233 -3.87 -31.81 3.41
C LYS A 233 -2.89 -32.07 4.55
N GLY A 234 -3.35 -32.67 5.63
CA GLY A 234 -2.51 -32.92 6.80
C GLY A 234 -1.91 -31.64 7.39
N GLN A 235 -0.62 -31.65 7.73
CA GLN A 235 0.17 -30.48 8.19
C GLN A 235 -0.50 -29.68 9.32
N HIS A 236 -1.18 -30.33 10.27
CA HIS A 236 -1.99 -29.67 11.30
C HIS A 236 -1.23 -28.61 12.10
N HIS A 237 0.03 -28.89 12.43
CA HIS A 237 0.88 -27.95 13.16
C HIS A 237 1.20 -26.69 12.34
N ALA A 238 1.50 -26.84 11.05
CA ALA A 238 1.75 -25.72 10.16
C ALA A 238 0.47 -24.91 9.87
N ARG A 239 -0.68 -25.55 9.71
CA ARG A 239 -2.00 -24.89 9.57
C ARG A 239 -2.33 -24.08 10.83
N ARG A 240 -2.11 -24.64 12.01
CA ARG A 240 -2.29 -23.92 13.29
C ARG A 240 -1.37 -22.71 13.40
N ALA A 241 -0.12 -22.84 12.96
CA ALA A 241 0.81 -21.71 12.92
C ALA A 241 0.36 -20.61 11.95
N LEU A 242 -0.21 -20.96 10.78
CA LEU A 242 -0.80 -19.97 9.86
C LEU A 242 -1.97 -19.22 10.51
N GLU A 243 -2.86 -19.93 11.23
CA GLU A 243 -3.98 -19.32 11.95
C GLU A 243 -3.48 -18.34 13.02
N ILE A 244 -2.47 -18.71 13.82
CA ILE A 244 -1.86 -17.85 14.83
C ILE A 244 -1.19 -16.64 14.17
N ALA A 245 -0.44 -16.88 13.08
CA ALA A 245 0.22 -15.83 12.33
C ALA A 245 -0.78 -14.82 11.75
N ALA A 246 -1.89 -15.30 11.17
CA ALA A 246 -2.94 -14.46 10.64
C ALA A 246 -3.64 -13.62 11.72
N ALA A 247 -3.95 -14.24 12.87
CA ALA A 247 -4.67 -13.58 13.96
C ALA A 247 -3.86 -12.47 14.63
N GLY A 248 -2.54 -12.68 14.82
CA GLY A 248 -1.68 -11.76 15.56
C GLY A 248 -0.76 -10.89 14.70
N GLY A 249 -0.73 -11.09 13.38
CA GLY A 249 0.19 -10.41 12.47
C GLY A 249 1.64 -10.90 12.60
N HIS A 250 1.85 -12.17 13.01
CA HIS A 250 3.18 -12.72 13.28
C HIS A 250 3.92 -13.16 12.02
N SER A 251 5.23 -12.93 11.99
CA SER A 251 6.12 -13.43 10.94
C SER A 251 6.41 -14.94 11.12
N LEU A 252 6.67 -15.65 10.01
CA LEU A 252 6.70 -17.10 9.98
C LEU A 252 7.84 -17.64 9.13
N LEU A 253 8.56 -18.65 9.64
CA LEU A 253 9.59 -19.39 8.92
C LEU A 253 9.21 -20.86 8.83
N PHE A 254 9.06 -21.36 7.61
CA PHE A 254 8.91 -22.77 7.31
C PHE A 254 10.26 -23.42 7.02
N THR A 255 10.61 -24.48 7.74
CA THR A 255 11.79 -25.30 7.48
C THR A 255 11.33 -26.73 7.15
N GLY A 256 11.77 -27.28 6.02
CA GLY A 256 11.40 -28.64 5.64
C GLY A 256 11.98 -29.07 4.31
N PRO A 257 11.88 -30.38 3.97
CA PRO A 257 12.42 -30.93 2.74
C PRO A 257 11.73 -30.33 1.48
N PRO A 258 12.36 -30.46 0.31
CA PRO A 258 11.71 -30.12 -0.96
C PRO A 258 10.39 -30.89 -1.12
N GLY A 259 9.35 -30.22 -1.67
CA GLY A 259 8.04 -30.83 -1.87
C GLY A 259 7.17 -30.99 -0.62
N SER A 260 7.56 -30.47 0.55
CA SER A 260 6.74 -30.53 1.77
C SER A 260 5.54 -29.56 1.80
N GLY A 261 5.34 -28.74 0.76
CA GLY A 261 4.19 -27.81 0.65
C GLY A 261 4.41 -26.42 1.27
N LYS A 262 5.64 -25.99 1.55
CA LYS A 262 5.96 -24.69 2.16
C LYS A 262 5.36 -23.51 1.38
N THR A 263 5.62 -23.45 0.07
CA THR A 263 5.10 -22.42 -0.83
C THR A 263 3.57 -22.49 -0.95
N LEU A 264 3.02 -23.71 -0.98
CA LEU A 264 1.57 -23.93 -0.97
C LEU A 264 0.94 -23.30 0.27
N MET A 265 1.47 -23.56 1.45
CA MET A 265 0.95 -22.99 2.71
C MET A 265 1.11 -21.48 2.79
N ALA A 266 2.26 -20.95 2.37
CA ALA A 266 2.51 -19.51 2.37
C ALA A 266 1.47 -18.75 1.51
N SER A 267 1.14 -19.27 0.33
CA SER A 267 0.17 -18.65 -0.59
C SER A 267 -1.29 -18.73 -0.10
N ARG A 268 -1.60 -19.53 0.92
CA ARG A 268 -2.94 -19.58 1.54
C ARG A 268 -3.08 -18.59 2.70
N LEU A 269 -2.00 -18.03 3.22
CA LEU A 269 -2.10 -17.06 4.33
C LEU A 269 -3.00 -15.86 4.01
N PRO A 270 -2.95 -15.21 2.84
CA PRO A 270 -3.86 -14.11 2.52
C PRO A 270 -5.34 -14.48 2.61
N THR A 271 -5.70 -15.75 2.33
CA THR A 271 -7.09 -16.22 2.32
C THR A 271 -7.73 -16.28 3.70
N ILE A 272 -6.92 -16.29 4.76
CA ILE A 272 -7.36 -16.36 6.16
C ILE A 272 -7.09 -15.07 6.95
N LEU A 273 -6.42 -14.07 6.35
CA LEU A 273 -6.25 -12.76 6.97
C LEU A 273 -7.60 -12.02 7.08
N PRO A 274 -7.78 -11.16 8.09
CA PRO A 274 -8.94 -10.27 8.17
C PRO A 274 -9.03 -9.39 6.91
N ASP A 275 -10.24 -9.04 6.50
CA ASP A 275 -10.43 -8.15 5.36
C ASP A 275 -9.77 -6.78 5.61
N LEU A 276 -9.35 -6.13 4.53
CA LEU A 276 -8.86 -4.75 4.61
C LEU A 276 -10.00 -3.81 5.00
N SER A 277 -9.74 -2.81 5.84
CA SER A 277 -10.65 -1.67 5.97
C SER A 277 -10.71 -0.89 4.65
N ASP A 278 -11.72 -0.01 4.49
CA ASP A 278 -11.83 0.83 3.29
C ASP A 278 -10.60 1.73 3.11
N GLU A 279 -10.09 2.26 4.21
CA GLU A 279 -8.89 3.09 4.20
C GLU A 279 -7.63 2.31 3.84
N GLU A 280 -7.46 1.10 4.40
CA GLU A 280 -6.35 0.21 4.05
C GLU A 280 -6.41 -0.22 2.59
N ALA A 281 -7.60 -0.56 2.07
CA ALA A 281 -7.78 -0.93 0.66
C ALA A 281 -7.42 0.22 -0.28
N LEU A 282 -7.78 1.46 0.06
CA LEU A 282 -7.39 2.66 -0.69
C LEU A 282 -5.88 2.95 -0.59
N GLU A 283 -5.25 2.69 0.55
CA GLU A 283 -3.80 2.85 0.73
C GLU A 283 -3.01 1.89 -0.17
N VAL A 284 -3.39 0.60 -0.13
CA VAL A 284 -2.79 -0.42 -1.00
C VAL A 284 -3.01 -0.08 -2.47
N ALA A 285 -4.25 0.21 -2.87
CA ALA A 285 -4.58 0.58 -4.25
C ALA A 285 -3.79 1.80 -4.73
N SER A 286 -3.59 2.82 -3.86
CA SER A 286 -2.77 4.00 -4.20
C SER A 286 -1.31 3.62 -4.45
N THR A 287 -0.77 2.67 -3.69
CA THR A 287 0.60 2.17 -3.88
C THR A 287 0.75 1.51 -5.25
N TYR A 288 -0.20 0.66 -5.63
CA TYR A 288 -0.21 -0.02 -6.93
C TYR A 288 -0.45 0.95 -8.09
N SER A 289 -1.31 1.93 -7.93
CA SER A 289 -1.55 3.01 -8.89
C SER A 289 -0.27 3.82 -9.19
N VAL A 290 0.51 4.15 -8.16
CA VAL A 290 1.80 4.84 -8.32
C VAL A 290 2.87 3.95 -8.93
N ALA A 291 2.85 2.65 -8.62
CA ALA A 291 3.77 1.67 -9.17
C ALA A 291 3.44 1.29 -10.63
N ASP A 292 2.29 1.71 -11.15
CA ASP A 292 1.75 1.31 -12.46
C ASP A 292 1.66 -0.22 -12.58
N SER A 293 1.04 -0.83 -11.58
CA SER A 293 0.91 -2.28 -11.44
C SER A 293 -0.54 -2.66 -11.21
N ASP A 294 -0.96 -3.78 -11.78
CA ASP A 294 -2.31 -4.33 -11.60
C ASP A 294 -2.54 -4.73 -10.14
N TYR A 295 -3.75 -4.44 -9.65
CA TYR A 295 -4.18 -4.78 -8.31
C TYR A 295 -5.68 -5.10 -8.26
N ASP A 296 -5.99 -6.26 -7.69
CA ASP A 296 -7.37 -6.65 -7.42
C ASP A 296 -7.86 -5.98 -6.12
N TYR A 297 -8.68 -4.94 -6.29
CA TYR A 297 -9.07 -4.02 -5.21
C TYR A 297 -9.76 -4.74 -4.04
N GLY A 298 -9.25 -4.49 -2.85
CA GLY A 298 -9.78 -5.06 -1.61
C GLY A 298 -9.16 -6.40 -1.21
N THR A 299 -8.29 -6.99 -2.06
CA THR A 299 -7.54 -8.19 -1.69
C THR A 299 -6.26 -7.82 -0.92
N ARG A 300 -5.80 -8.71 -0.04
CA ARG A 300 -4.49 -8.55 0.58
C ARG A 300 -3.39 -8.98 -0.38
N PRO A 301 -2.38 -8.14 -0.65
CA PRO A 301 -1.30 -8.49 -1.56
C PRO A 301 -0.53 -9.74 -1.11
N PHE A 302 -0.15 -10.58 -2.05
CA PHE A 302 0.80 -11.66 -1.86
C PHE A 302 1.97 -11.46 -2.83
N ARG A 303 3.12 -11.05 -2.30
CA ARG A 303 4.32 -10.81 -3.10
C ARG A 303 5.33 -11.92 -2.88
N GLN A 304 5.48 -12.78 -3.86
CA GLN A 304 6.50 -13.82 -3.86
C GLN A 304 7.76 -13.29 -4.54
N VAL A 305 8.86 -13.30 -3.82
CA VAL A 305 10.13 -12.74 -4.27
C VAL A 305 11.14 -13.87 -4.50
N HIS A 306 11.76 -13.86 -5.67
CA HIS A 306 12.81 -14.82 -6.03
C HIS A 306 14.16 -14.40 -5.43
N HIS A 307 15.00 -15.35 -5.03
CA HIS A 307 16.28 -15.09 -4.37
C HIS A 307 17.29 -14.28 -5.21
N THR A 308 17.10 -14.20 -6.54
CA THR A 308 17.95 -13.40 -7.44
C THR A 308 17.60 -11.92 -7.48
N ILE A 309 16.60 -11.48 -6.69
CA ILE A 309 16.20 -10.07 -6.65
C ILE A 309 17.35 -9.18 -6.17
N SER A 310 17.47 -7.98 -6.75
CA SER A 310 18.39 -6.97 -6.23
C SER A 310 17.79 -6.22 -5.02
N ALA A 311 18.65 -5.69 -4.13
CA ALA A 311 18.20 -4.87 -3.01
C ALA A 311 17.36 -3.66 -3.46
N VAL A 312 17.69 -3.07 -4.62
CA VAL A 312 16.93 -1.94 -5.20
C VAL A 312 15.54 -2.37 -5.66
N ALA A 313 15.39 -3.54 -6.26
CA ALA A 313 14.07 -4.04 -6.66
C ALA A 313 13.21 -4.40 -5.44
N LEU A 314 13.83 -4.91 -4.39
CA LEU A 314 13.13 -5.26 -3.15
C LEU A 314 12.65 -4.02 -2.39
N VAL A 315 13.52 -3.02 -2.21
CA VAL A 315 13.26 -1.80 -1.44
C VAL A 315 12.50 -0.75 -2.24
N GLY A 316 12.77 -0.70 -3.52
CA GLY A 316 12.41 0.40 -4.41
C GLY A 316 13.60 1.32 -4.67
N GLY A 317 13.51 2.14 -5.69
CA GLY A 317 14.59 3.05 -6.09
C GLY A 317 14.51 3.46 -7.56
N GLY A 318 15.67 3.77 -8.11
CA GLY A 318 15.80 4.37 -9.44
C GLY A 318 16.13 5.86 -9.36
N SER A 319 16.25 6.53 -10.49
CA SER A 319 16.39 8.00 -10.57
C SER A 319 15.15 8.71 -9.99
N ARG A 320 14.00 8.09 -10.16
CA ARG A 320 12.72 8.40 -9.53
C ARG A 320 12.37 7.24 -8.62
N PRO A 321 12.34 7.44 -7.29
CA PRO A 321 12.05 6.35 -6.38
C PRO A 321 10.64 5.78 -6.62
N LYS A 322 10.59 4.56 -7.16
CA LYS A 322 9.34 3.78 -7.29
C LYS A 322 9.22 2.81 -6.11
N PRO A 323 7.98 2.45 -5.71
CA PRO A 323 7.74 1.40 -4.73
C PRO A 323 8.42 0.09 -5.15
N GLY A 324 9.09 -0.59 -4.20
CA GLY A 324 9.63 -1.93 -4.39
C GLY A 324 8.69 -3.01 -3.87
N GLU A 325 9.12 -4.29 -3.95
CA GLU A 325 8.32 -5.45 -3.53
C GLU A 325 7.86 -5.35 -2.06
N ILE A 326 8.68 -4.77 -1.19
CA ILE A 326 8.34 -4.52 0.23
C ILE A 326 7.10 -3.62 0.34
N THR A 327 7.07 -2.54 -0.42
CA THR A 327 5.95 -1.59 -0.42
C THR A 327 4.72 -2.17 -1.11
N LEU A 328 4.91 -2.94 -2.19
CA LEU A 328 3.82 -3.66 -2.87
C LEU A 328 3.20 -4.75 -1.99
N ALA A 329 3.94 -5.26 -1.00
CA ALA A 329 3.43 -6.21 0.00
C ALA A 329 2.72 -5.53 1.19
N ASP A 330 2.62 -4.20 1.22
CA ASP A 330 2.01 -3.49 2.35
C ASP A 330 0.60 -3.98 2.65
N LYS A 331 0.25 -4.12 3.95
CA LYS A 331 -1.01 -4.71 4.45
C LYS A 331 -1.26 -6.17 4.00
N GLY A 332 -0.28 -6.80 3.37
CA GLY A 332 -0.35 -8.15 2.83
C GLY A 332 0.80 -9.03 3.30
N VAL A 333 1.24 -9.91 2.44
CA VAL A 333 2.27 -10.93 2.72
C VAL A 333 3.45 -10.77 1.76
N LEU A 334 4.65 -10.68 2.34
CA LEU A 334 5.91 -10.81 1.60
C LEU A 334 6.45 -12.22 1.82
N PHE A 335 6.52 -13.02 0.75
CA PHE A 335 7.00 -14.38 0.79
C PHE A 335 8.40 -14.51 0.18
N LEU A 336 9.35 -15.02 0.98
CA LEU A 336 10.72 -15.31 0.57
C LEU A 336 10.95 -16.82 0.56
N ASP A 337 11.01 -17.41 -0.63
CA ASP A 337 11.36 -18.83 -0.76
C ASP A 337 12.88 -19.01 -0.82
N GLU A 338 13.38 -20.15 -0.37
CA GLU A 338 14.81 -20.46 -0.34
C GLU A 338 15.64 -19.39 0.39
N LEU A 339 15.20 -18.97 1.57
CA LEU A 339 15.75 -17.83 2.32
C LEU A 339 17.31 -17.81 2.41
N PRO A 340 18.05 -18.93 2.62
CA PRO A 340 19.51 -18.90 2.66
C PRO A 340 20.20 -18.68 1.30
N GLU A 341 19.45 -18.65 0.19
CA GLU A 341 20.01 -18.39 -1.14
C GLU A 341 19.98 -16.90 -1.53
N PHE A 342 19.29 -16.07 -0.75
CA PHE A 342 19.32 -14.62 -0.94
C PHE A 342 20.69 -14.04 -0.57
N ASP A 343 21.10 -13.02 -1.31
CA ASP A 343 22.24 -12.21 -0.93
C ASP A 343 22.08 -11.62 0.47
N ARG A 344 23.17 -11.65 1.25
CA ARG A 344 23.16 -11.11 2.62
C ARG A 344 22.74 -9.64 2.67
N THR A 345 23.15 -8.85 1.68
CA THR A 345 22.77 -7.43 1.55
C THR A 345 21.26 -7.25 1.37
N VAL A 346 20.63 -8.16 0.61
CA VAL A 346 19.17 -8.16 0.39
C VAL A 346 18.42 -8.50 1.69
N LEU A 347 18.93 -9.47 2.46
CA LEU A 347 18.31 -9.83 3.74
C LEU A 347 18.49 -8.75 4.82
N GLU A 348 19.61 -8.05 4.83
CA GLU A 348 19.86 -6.99 5.82
C GLU A 348 18.94 -5.77 5.62
N VAL A 349 18.54 -5.43 4.38
CA VAL A 349 17.61 -4.30 4.13
C VAL A 349 16.20 -4.58 4.64
N LEU A 350 15.78 -5.83 4.87
CA LEU A 350 14.50 -6.19 5.46
C LEU A 350 14.39 -5.82 6.95
N ARG A 351 15.53 -5.63 7.64
CA ARG A 351 15.54 -5.40 9.09
C ARG A 351 14.82 -4.12 9.50
N GLN A 352 15.02 -3.05 8.74
CA GLN A 352 14.39 -1.77 9.02
C GLN A 352 12.87 -1.81 8.83
N PRO A 353 12.32 -2.24 7.68
CA PRO A 353 10.87 -2.26 7.49
C PRO A 353 10.13 -3.22 8.41
N LEU A 354 10.74 -4.33 8.82
CA LEU A 354 10.14 -5.24 9.81
C LEU A 354 9.92 -4.59 11.18
N GLU A 355 10.77 -3.62 11.57
CA GLU A 355 10.63 -2.89 12.84
C GLU A 355 9.84 -1.59 12.68
N ALA A 356 10.20 -0.78 11.67
CA ALA A 356 9.65 0.57 11.51
C ALA A 356 8.31 0.61 10.75
N LYS A 357 7.89 -0.50 10.10
CA LYS A 357 6.70 -0.58 9.25
C LYS A 357 6.67 0.46 8.12
N GLN A 358 7.82 0.99 7.79
CA GLN A 358 8.04 1.93 6.70
C GLN A 358 9.46 1.81 6.16
N ILE A 359 9.66 2.25 4.93
CA ILE A 359 10.96 2.29 4.30
C ILE A 359 11.24 3.67 3.74
N THR A 360 12.43 4.21 4.00
CA THR A 360 12.84 5.50 3.49
C THR A 360 13.93 5.33 2.44
N ILE A 361 13.64 5.81 1.24
CA ILE A 361 14.58 5.83 0.11
C ILE A 361 15.16 7.23 0.03
N SER A 362 16.46 7.37 0.30
CA SER A 362 17.18 8.63 0.22
C SER A 362 18.04 8.65 -1.05
N ARG A 363 17.94 9.72 -1.83
CA ARG A 363 18.75 10.04 -3.01
C ARG A 363 19.27 11.46 -2.90
N ALA A 364 20.22 11.83 -3.75
CA ALA A 364 20.88 13.15 -3.69
C ALA A 364 19.87 14.33 -3.68
N ASN A 365 18.75 14.19 -4.40
CA ASN A 365 17.79 15.29 -4.57
C ASN A 365 16.40 14.98 -3.98
N SER A 366 16.18 13.82 -3.37
CA SER A 366 14.86 13.47 -2.82
C SER A 366 14.95 12.40 -1.74
N GLN A 367 14.09 12.52 -0.74
CA GLN A 367 13.86 11.52 0.28
C GLN A 367 12.38 11.18 0.26
N MET A 368 12.06 9.89 0.09
CA MET A 368 10.69 9.41 0.06
C MET A 368 10.51 8.28 1.06
N THR A 369 9.42 8.33 1.81
CA THR A 369 9.04 7.28 2.75
C THR A 369 7.81 6.55 2.21
N PHE A 370 7.90 5.23 2.16
CA PHE A 370 6.81 4.34 1.73
C PHE A 370 6.38 3.45 2.89
N PRO A 371 5.09 3.09 2.97
CA PRO A 371 4.60 2.13 3.95
C PRO A 371 5.20 0.73 3.66
N ALA A 372 5.38 -0.05 4.73
CA ALA A 372 5.95 -1.39 4.66
C ALA A 372 5.41 -2.27 5.80
N SER A 373 4.10 -2.20 6.04
CA SER A 373 3.43 -2.98 7.08
C SER A 373 2.97 -4.33 6.53
N PHE A 374 3.92 -5.14 6.07
CA PHE A 374 3.69 -6.48 5.57
C PHE A 374 3.90 -7.55 6.65
N GLN A 375 3.35 -8.73 6.43
CA GLN A 375 3.64 -9.95 7.19
C GLN A 375 4.70 -10.75 6.44
N LEU A 376 5.84 -11.02 7.09
CA LEU A 376 6.91 -11.81 6.49
C LEU A 376 6.60 -13.29 6.64
N VAL A 377 6.59 -14.01 5.52
CA VAL A 377 6.65 -15.48 5.49
C VAL A 377 7.92 -15.88 4.75
N ALA A 378 8.69 -16.75 5.34
CA ALA A 378 9.91 -17.28 4.72
C ALA A 378 9.88 -18.79 4.68
N ALA A 379 10.57 -19.36 3.70
CA ALA A 379 10.74 -20.81 3.60
C ALA A 379 12.22 -21.15 3.37
N MET A 380 12.67 -22.24 3.95
CA MET A 380 14.01 -22.76 3.74
C MET A 380 14.05 -24.28 3.79
N ASN A 381 15.08 -24.85 3.21
CA ASN A 381 15.41 -26.24 3.42
C ASN A 381 16.29 -26.38 4.68
N PRO A 382 16.32 -27.55 5.36
CA PRO A 382 17.14 -27.75 6.56
C PRO A 382 18.64 -27.77 6.28
N CYS A 383 19.04 -28.13 5.05
CA CYS A 383 20.42 -28.21 4.59
C CYS A 383 20.51 -28.00 3.07
N PRO A 384 21.71 -27.90 2.45
CA PRO A 384 21.85 -27.70 1.00
C PRO A 384 21.19 -28.80 0.14
N CYS A 385 21.20 -30.06 0.57
CA CYS A 385 20.49 -31.12 -0.16
C CYS A 385 19.00 -31.23 0.18
N GLY A 386 18.55 -30.58 1.26
CA GLY A 386 17.15 -30.48 1.67
C GLY A 386 16.62 -31.61 2.55
N TYR A 387 17.43 -32.61 2.91
CA TYR A 387 16.93 -33.84 3.56
C TYR A 387 17.48 -34.08 4.98
N ASP A 388 18.08 -33.08 5.60
CA ASP A 388 18.56 -33.21 6.97
C ASP A 388 17.40 -33.34 7.96
N GLY A 389 17.43 -34.37 8.81
CA GLY A 389 16.42 -34.60 9.83
C GLY A 389 15.06 -35.11 9.31
N ASP A 390 14.92 -35.47 8.01
CA ASP A 390 13.65 -35.97 7.43
C ASP A 390 13.38 -37.46 7.71
N GLY A 391 14.30 -38.16 8.37
CA GLY A 391 14.21 -39.58 8.70
C GLY A 391 14.41 -40.52 7.49
N SER A 392 14.61 -40.02 6.28
CA SER A 392 14.74 -40.83 5.05
C SER A 392 16.15 -41.38 4.83
N GLY A 393 17.16 -40.87 5.54
CA GLY A 393 18.55 -41.20 5.31
C GLY A 393 19.16 -40.68 3.99
N ARG A 394 18.41 -39.85 3.26
CA ARG A 394 18.85 -39.27 1.98
C ARG A 394 19.86 -38.12 2.13
N CYS A 395 19.99 -37.55 3.31
CA CYS A 395 20.93 -36.45 3.55
C CYS A 395 22.36 -36.94 3.37
N ARG A 396 23.14 -36.23 2.53
CA ARG A 396 24.56 -36.48 2.27
C ARG A 396 25.43 -35.30 2.72
N CYS A 397 24.85 -34.32 3.39
CA CYS A 397 25.60 -33.15 3.86
C CYS A 397 26.41 -33.47 5.11
N ARG A 398 27.65 -32.97 5.15
CA ARG A 398 28.47 -33.01 6.38
C ARG A 398 27.95 -31.96 7.38
N PRO A 399 28.13 -32.17 8.70
CA PRO A 399 27.69 -31.20 9.71
C PRO A 399 28.17 -29.76 9.46
N GLU A 400 29.42 -29.61 8.98
CA GLU A 400 29.99 -28.29 8.66
C GLU A 400 29.29 -27.61 7.48
N GLN A 401 28.82 -28.40 6.50
CA GLN A 401 28.05 -27.87 5.35
C GLN A 401 26.66 -27.41 5.77
N ILE A 402 25.99 -28.17 6.65
CA ILE A 402 24.71 -27.81 7.23
C ILE A 402 24.84 -26.51 8.01
N LYS A 403 25.81 -26.45 8.90
CA LYS A 403 26.08 -25.25 9.71
C LYS A 403 26.38 -24.04 8.82
N ARG A 404 27.27 -24.17 7.83
CA ARG A 404 27.61 -23.09 6.89
C ARG A 404 26.37 -22.58 6.11
N TYR A 405 25.46 -23.48 5.78
CA TYR A 405 24.20 -23.13 5.09
C TYR A 405 23.28 -22.33 6.00
N GLN A 406 23.10 -22.76 7.24
CA GLN A 406 22.30 -22.09 8.25
C GLN A 406 22.91 -20.74 8.68
N ASP A 407 24.23 -20.66 8.80
CA ASP A 407 25.00 -19.46 9.18
C ASP A 407 24.92 -18.34 8.10
N LYS A 408 24.39 -18.62 6.88
CA LYS A 408 24.07 -17.57 5.90
C LYS A 408 23.02 -16.60 6.46
N LEU A 409 22.13 -17.09 7.33
CA LEU A 409 21.10 -16.28 7.97
C LEU A 409 21.64 -15.65 9.25
N SER A 410 21.52 -14.33 9.35
CA SER A 410 21.97 -13.63 10.55
C SER A 410 21.03 -13.91 11.73
N GLY A 411 21.58 -14.15 12.91
CA GLY A 411 20.80 -14.28 14.15
C GLY A 411 19.81 -13.14 14.35
N PRO A 412 20.21 -11.85 14.15
CA PRO A 412 19.29 -10.73 14.23
C PRO A 412 18.12 -10.76 13.26
N LEU A 413 18.21 -11.39 12.09
CA LEU A 413 17.07 -11.58 11.18
C LEU A 413 16.13 -12.67 11.69
N LEU A 414 16.71 -13.83 12.08
CA LEU A 414 15.95 -14.94 12.66
C LEU A 414 15.22 -14.53 13.94
N ASP A 415 15.86 -13.71 14.76
CA ASP A 415 15.23 -13.12 15.95
C ASP A 415 14.03 -12.23 15.64
N ARG A 416 13.83 -11.79 14.40
CA ARG A 416 12.66 -11.01 13.96
C ARG A 416 11.51 -11.87 13.42
N ILE A 417 11.73 -13.15 13.24
CA ILE A 417 10.68 -14.09 12.83
C ILE A 417 10.08 -14.71 14.10
N ASP A 418 8.75 -14.60 14.24
CA ASP A 418 8.05 -14.96 15.48
C ASP A 418 7.84 -16.46 15.63
N LEU A 419 7.46 -17.13 14.53
CA LEU A 419 7.10 -18.54 14.48
C LEU A 419 8.05 -19.32 13.58
N HIS A 420 8.69 -20.36 14.11
CA HIS A 420 9.56 -21.28 13.38
C HIS A 420 8.91 -22.64 13.31
N ILE A 421 8.60 -23.13 12.11
CA ILE A 421 7.80 -24.33 11.88
C ILE A 421 8.60 -25.34 11.08
N THR A 422 8.75 -26.53 11.62
CA THR A 422 9.24 -27.67 10.85
C THR A 422 8.08 -28.32 10.11
N VAL A 423 8.18 -28.39 8.78
CA VAL A 423 7.19 -28.98 7.88
C VAL A 423 7.73 -30.31 7.37
N PRO A 424 7.28 -31.46 7.91
CA PRO A 424 7.75 -32.76 7.46
C PRO A 424 7.23 -33.09 6.05
N ALA A 425 7.89 -34.05 5.38
CA ALA A 425 7.34 -34.64 4.17
C ALA A 425 6.06 -35.39 4.52
N LEU A 426 5.01 -35.22 3.70
CA LEU A 426 3.75 -35.93 3.89
C LEU A 426 3.86 -37.36 3.35
N PRO A 427 3.38 -38.36 4.10
CA PRO A 427 3.16 -39.70 3.57
C PRO A 427 2.19 -39.67 2.39
N ILE A 428 2.42 -40.53 1.40
CA ILE A 428 1.53 -40.64 0.21
C ILE A 428 0.09 -40.97 0.63
N ALA A 429 -0.09 -41.73 1.68
CA ALA A 429 -1.41 -42.07 2.22
C ALA A 429 -2.22 -40.84 2.66
N ASP A 430 -1.55 -39.84 3.29
CA ASP A 430 -2.20 -38.60 3.72
C ASP A 430 -2.57 -37.71 2.52
N LEU A 431 -1.77 -37.75 1.45
CA LEU A 431 -2.08 -37.03 0.20
C LEU A 431 -3.30 -37.63 -0.53
N GLN A 432 -3.46 -38.93 -0.43
CA GLN A 432 -4.57 -39.67 -1.04
C GLN A 432 -5.85 -39.66 -0.18
N SER A 433 -5.75 -39.23 1.09
CA SER A 433 -6.92 -39.17 1.95
C SER A 433 -7.98 -38.21 1.40
N ALA A 434 -9.25 -38.67 1.44
CA ALA A 434 -10.39 -37.85 1.04
C ALA A 434 -10.75 -36.76 2.07
N GLN A 435 -10.06 -36.69 3.22
CA GLN A 435 -10.33 -35.69 4.22
C GLN A 435 -9.83 -34.33 3.71
N THR A 436 -10.77 -33.48 3.35
CA THR A 436 -10.52 -32.07 3.10
C THR A 436 -10.26 -31.37 4.45
N GLY A 437 -9.26 -30.49 4.48
CA GLY A 437 -9.04 -29.65 5.66
C GLY A 437 -10.14 -28.63 5.87
N GLU A 438 -10.09 -27.89 6.98
CA GLU A 438 -10.96 -26.73 7.20
C GLU A 438 -10.77 -25.70 6.06
N THR A 439 -11.87 -25.07 5.65
CA THR A 439 -11.86 -24.07 4.61
C THR A 439 -11.24 -22.75 5.10
N SER A 440 -10.73 -21.95 4.18
CA SER A 440 -10.26 -20.59 4.47
C SER A 440 -11.34 -19.75 5.17
N ALA A 441 -12.59 -19.89 4.80
CA ALA A 441 -13.71 -19.15 5.40
C ALA A 441 -13.86 -19.45 6.90
N GLN A 442 -13.86 -20.75 7.28
CA GLN A 442 -13.97 -21.17 8.68
C GLN A 442 -12.81 -20.64 9.55
N VAL A 443 -11.59 -20.72 9.03
CA VAL A 443 -10.40 -20.22 9.74
C VAL A 443 -10.42 -18.71 9.82
N ARG A 444 -10.81 -18.02 8.75
CA ARG A 444 -10.91 -16.54 8.71
C ARG A 444 -11.89 -16.02 9.76
N GLU A 445 -13.00 -16.68 9.97
CA GLU A 445 -13.98 -16.29 11.00
C GLU A 445 -13.35 -16.28 12.40
N ARG A 446 -12.62 -17.33 12.78
CA ARG A 446 -11.89 -17.40 14.06
C ARG A 446 -10.79 -16.35 14.17
N VAL A 447 -10.04 -16.17 13.08
CA VAL A 447 -8.98 -15.15 12.97
C VAL A 447 -9.56 -13.74 13.13
N ALA A 448 -10.65 -13.44 12.43
CA ALA A 448 -11.32 -12.14 12.52
C ALA A 448 -11.84 -11.86 13.94
N ALA A 449 -12.43 -12.87 14.59
CA ALA A 449 -12.90 -12.75 15.98
C ALA A 449 -11.73 -12.49 16.96
N ALA A 450 -10.60 -13.19 16.80
CA ALA A 450 -9.40 -12.96 17.62
C ALA A 450 -8.79 -11.58 17.35
N HIS A 451 -8.71 -11.16 16.10
CA HIS A 451 -8.24 -9.84 15.69
C HIS A 451 -9.12 -8.73 16.30
N GLN A 452 -10.44 -8.87 16.23
CA GLN A 452 -11.37 -7.89 16.81
C GLN A 452 -11.17 -7.73 18.34
N ARG A 453 -10.90 -8.83 19.07
CA ARG A 453 -10.57 -8.77 20.51
C ARG A 453 -9.32 -7.93 20.77
N GLN A 454 -8.28 -8.06 19.93
CA GLN A 454 -7.05 -7.29 20.04
C GLN A 454 -7.30 -5.80 19.77
N ILE A 455 -8.02 -5.47 18.70
CA ILE A 455 -8.33 -4.07 18.35
C ILE A 455 -9.19 -3.42 19.42
N THR A 456 -10.19 -4.12 19.97
CA THR A 456 -11.04 -3.61 21.06
C THR A 456 -10.25 -3.38 22.35
N ARG A 457 -9.30 -4.26 22.69
CA ARG A 457 -8.51 -4.18 23.92
C ARG A 457 -7.41 -3.12 23.85
N GLN A 458 -6.72 -2.99 22.72
CA GLN A 458 -5.45 -2.27 22.62
C GLN A 458 -5.24 -1.48 21.31
N HIS A 459 -6.24 -1.40 20.43
CA HIS A 459 -6.24 -0.68 19.16
C HIS A 459 -5.14 -1.09 18.16
N LYS A 460 -4.54 -2.25 18.32
CA LYS A 460 -3.51 -2.83 17.45
C LYS A 460 -3.40 -4.34 17.65
N VAL A 461 -2.76 -5.01 16.69
CA VAL A 461 -2.48 -6.45 16.75
C VAL A 461 -1.42 -6.78 17.79
N ASN A 462 -1.43 -8.01 18.31
CA ASN A 462 -0.51 -8.44 19.37
C ASN A 462 0.97 -8.34 18.97
N ASN A 463 1.32 -8.58 17.72
CA ASN A 463 2.71 -8.43 17.26
C ASN A 463 3.25 -6.99 17.38
N ALA A 464 2.37 -5.99 17.38
CA ALA A 464 2.72 -4.58 17.50
C ALA A 464 2.82 -4.07 18.95
N LEU A 465 2.63 -4.92 19.96
CA LEU A 465 2.75 -4.52 21.36
C LEU A 465 4.20 -4.16 21.71
N SER A 466 4.39 -3.02 22.36
CA SER A 466 5.66 -2.64 22.98
C SER A 466 5.94 -3.46 24.25
N PRO A 467 7.16 -3.50 24.78
CA PRO A 467 7.45 -4.19 26.02
C PRO A 467 6.57 -3.75 27.19
N SER A 468 6.34 -2.45 27.38
CA SER A 468 5.48 -1.92 28.45
C SER A 468 4.00 -2.30 28.28
N GLU A 469 3.54 -2.46 27.03
CA GLU A 469 2.18 -2.92 26.76
C GLU A 469 2.03 -4.43 26.95
N ILE A 470 3.09 -5.21 26.73
CA ILE A 470 3.09 -6.63 27.06
C ILE A 470 2.87 -6.82 28.56
N ASP A 471 3.58 -6.08 29.42
CA ASP A 471 3.40 -6.14 30.86
C ASP A 471 1.94 -5.83 31.28
N LYS A 472 1.29 -4.92 30.55
CA LYS A 472 -0.09 -4.53 30.82
C LYS A 472 -1.13 -5.56 30.33
N TYR A 473 -0.94 -6.10 29.12
CA TYR A 473 -1.97 -6.92 28.42
C TYR A 473 -1.71 -8.43 28.49
N VAL A 474 -0.55 -8.83 29.06
CA VAL A 474 -0.16 -10.23 29.23
C VAL A 474 0.30 -10.46 30.67
N PRO A 475 -0.57 -10.17 31.68
CA PRO A 475 -0.23 -10.47 33.06
C PRO A 475 -0.01 -11.98 33.23
N LEU A 476 1.04 -12.35 33.95
CA LEU A 476 1.45 -13.75 34.17
C LEU A 476 1.32 -14.11 35.64
N GLY A 477 0.73 -15.25 35.93
CA GLY A 477 0.74 -15.86 37.26
C GLY A 477 2.11 -16.47 37.60
N GLU A 478 2.28 -16.92 38.83
CA GLU A 478 3.54 -17.51 39.33
C GLU A 478 3.96 -18.76 38.50
N GLY A 479 3.01 -19.61 38.13
CA GLY A 479 3.27 -20.81 37.33
C GLY A 479 3.77 -20.49 35.91
N GLU A 480 3.17 -19.48 35.28
CA GLU A 480 3.55 -18.98 33.95
C GLU A 480 4.96 -18.36 33.98
N GLN A 481 5.27 -17.60 35.04
CA GLN A 481 6.61 -17.00 35.22
C GLN A 481 7.68 -18.08 35.41
N GLN A 482 7.42 -19.11 36.22
CA GLN A 482 8.35 -20.25 36.40
C GLN A 482 8.57 -21.01 35.09
N LEU A 483 7.51 -21.27 34.32
CA LEU A 483 7.62 -21.92 33.01
C LEU A 483 8.52 -21.13 32.06
N LEU A 484 8.34 -19.81 32.01
CA LEU A 484 9.15 -18.94 31.16
C LEU A 484 10.61 -18.86 31.58
N GLN A 485 10.90 -18.85 32.90
CA GLN A 485 12.27 -18.89 33.40
C GLN A 485 12.97 -20.19 33.00
N LEU A 486 12.30 -21.33 33.13
CA LEU A 486 12.82 -22.61 32.68
C LEU A 486 13.06 -22.65 31.16
N ALA A 487 12.11 -22.10 30.40
CA ALA A 487 12.23 -22.01 28.94
C ALA A 487 13.39 -21.08 28.53
N GLN A 488 13.58 -19.95 29.22
CA GLN A 488 14.69 -19.03 28.95
C GLN A 488 16.04 -19.71 29.13
N GLN A 489 16.20 -20.50 30.20
CA GLN A 489 17.46 -21.24 30.45
C GLN A 489 17.70 -22.35 29.43
N ARG A 490 16.65 -23.11 29.04
CA ARG A 490 16.80 -24.26 28.11
C ARG A 490 16.96 -23.85 26.65
N LEU A 491 16.28 -22.78 26.22
CA LEU A 491 16.24 -22.31 24.84
C LEU A 491 17.13 -21.08 24.59
N ASN A 492 17.91 -20.63 25.61
CA ASN A 492 18.73 -19.42 25.52
C ASN A 492 18.01 -18.22 24.91
N LEU A 493 16.75 -17.97 25.35
CA LEU A 493 15.95 -16.90 24.79
C LEU A 493 16.57 -15.53 25.07
N SER A 494 16.77 -14.75 23.99
CA SER A 494 17.11 -13.33 24.12
C SER A 494 15.91 -12.55 24.72
N ALA A 495 16.14 -11.34 25.22
CA ALA A 495 15.05 -10.48 25.69
C ALA A 495 13.99 -10.23 24.59
N ARG A 496 14.41 -10.13 23.33
CA ARG A 496 13.49 -10.05 22.18
C ARG A 496 12.70 -11.35 22.01
N GLY A 497 13.37 -12.49 22.11
CA GLY A 497 12.74 -13.81 22.05
C GLY A 497 11.67 -13.99 23.13
N TYR A 498 11.95 -13.55 24.36
CA TYR A 498 11.01 -13.55 25.47
C TYR A 498 9.72 -12.77 25.16
N HIS A 499 9.84 -11.50 24.74
CA HIS A 499 8.66 -10.68 24.41
C HIS A 499 7.84 -11.25 23.23
N ARG A 500 8.50 -11.92 22.27
CA ARG A 500 7.79 -12.56 21.16
C ARG A 500 6.98 -13.75 21.59
N VAL A 501 7.54 -14.61 22.45
CA VAL A 501 6.77 -15.73 23.03
C VAL A 501 5.50 -15.20 23.72
N LEU A 502 5.60 -14.11 24.46
CA LEU A 502 4.44 -13.50 25.13
C LEU A 502 3.40 -12.96 24.14
N ARG A 503 3.83 -12.29 23.06
CA ARG A 503 2.91 -11.82 22.00
C ARG A 503 2.19 -12.98 21.31
N VAL A 504 2.91 -14.06 21.01
CA VAL A 504 2.34 -15.27 20.40
C VAL A 504 1.37 -15.95 21.38
N ALA A 505 1.76 -16.10 22.64
CA ALA A 505 0.90 -16.68 23.69
C ALA A 505 -0.40 -15.87 23.88
N ARG A 506 -0.32 -14.53 23.85
CA ARG A 506 -1.51 -13.67 23.88
C ARG A 506 -2.41 -13.91 22.67
N THR A 507 -1.83 -14.10 21.47
CA THR A 507 -2.60 -14.40 20.25
C THR A 507 -3.30 -15.75 20.37
N ILE A 508 -2.63 -16.76 20.90
CA ILE A 508 -3.20 -18.10 21.13
C ILE A 508 -4.37 -18.00 22.11
N ALA A 509 -4.22 -17.22 23.20
CA ALA A 509 -5.29 -16.98 24.17
C ALA A 509 -6.47 -16.23 23.54
N ASP A 510 -6.22 -15.24 22.65
CA ASP A 510 -7.28 -14.53 21.91
C ASP A 510 -8.03 -15.46 20.95
N LEU A 511 -7.35 -16.40 20.27
CA LEU A 511 -7.97 -17.44 19.46
C LEU A 511 -8.83 -18.40 20.29
N ALA A 512 -8.38 -18.72 21.50
CA ALA A 512 -9.15 -19.53 22.47
C ALA A 512 -10.26 -18.77 23.18
N ALA A 513 -10.47 -17.48 22.88
CA ALA A 513 -11.39 -16.56 23.58
C ALA A 513 -11.11 -16.48 25.11
N SER A 514 -9.87 -16.72 25.54
CA SER A 514 -9.45 -16.65 26.92
C SER A 514 -9.07 -15.21 27.31
N HIS A 515 -9.55 -14.77 28.49
CA HIS A 515 -9.17 -13.48 29.03
C HIS A 515 -7.68 -13.46 29.43
N ASP A 516 -7.20 -14.53 30.04
CA ASP A 516 -5.85 -14.64 30.59
C ASP A 516 -4.98 -15.58 29.75
N VAL A 517 -3.68 -15.33 29.78
CA VAL A 517 -2.69 -16.23 29.19
C VAL A 517 -2.35 -17.32 30.21
N THR A 518 -2.60 -18.56 29.85
CA THR A 518 -2.35 -19.74 30.70
C THR A 518 -1.05 -20.44 30.31
N SER A 519 -0.58 -21.34 31.19
CA SER A 519 0.60 -22.19 30.93
C SER A 519 0.46 -23.03 29.64
N ALA A 520 -0.77 -23.42 29.25
CA ALA A 520 -1.02 -24.11 27.98
C ALA A 520 -0.72 -23.21 26.77
N HIS A 521 -1.18 -21.94 26.80
CA HIS A 521 -0.93 -20.98 25.73
C HIS A 521 0.57 -20.67 25.59
N LEU A 522 1.28 -20.56 26.72
CA LEU A 522 2.74 -20.37 26.73
C LEU A 522 3.49 -21.59 26.18
N SER A 523 3.07 -22.81 26.55
CA SER A 523 3.66 -24.05 26.07
C SER A 523 3.50 -24.19 24.56
N GLU A 524 2.31 -23.87 24.02
CA GLU A 524 2.07 -23.83 22.58
C GLU A 524 2.97 -22.78 21.90
N ALA A 525 3.06 -21.56 22.45
CA ALA A 525 3.91 -20.49 21.90
C ALA A 525 5.40 -20.87 21.88
N LEU A 526 5.87 -21.54 22.92
CA LEU A 526 7.26 -22.04 23.02
C LEU A 526 7.56 -23.13 22.01
N SER A 527 6.58 -23.96 21.61
CA SER A 527 6.77 -25.00 20.60
C SER A 527 7.10 -24.44 19.21
N TYR A 528 6.74 -23.19 18.95
CA TYR A 528 7.06 -22.48 17.71
C TYR A 528 8.44 -21.78 17.75
N ARG A 529 9.19 -21.93 18.81
CA ARG A 529 10.60 -21.53 18.88
C ARG A 529 11.46 -22.73 18.53
N GLY A 530 11.93 -22.79 17.28
CA GLY A 530 12.86 -23.83 16.85
C GLY A 530 14.08 -23.89 17.77
N LYS A 531 14.68 -25.07 17.88
CA LYS A 531 16.01 -25.20 18.47
C LYS A 531 16.96 -24.33 17.64
N ALA A 532 17.50 -23.29 18.29
CA ALA A 532 18.56 -22.46 17.71
C ALA A 532 19.80 -23.32 17.40
#